data_cd710764eef03a1a73c96893e7eb09f3
#
_entry.id   cd710764eef03a1a73c96893e7eb09f3
#
_cell.length_a   1.000
_cell.length_b   1.000
_cell.length_c   1.000
_cell.angle_alpha   90.00
_cell.angle_beta   90.00
_cell.angle_gamma   90.00
#
_symmetry.space_group_name_H-M   'P 1'
#
loop_
_entity.id
_entity.type
_entity.pdbx_description
1 polymer ?
#
loop_
_entity_poly.entity_id
_entity_poly.type
_entity_poly.pdbx_seq_one_letter_code
_entity_poly.pdbx_strand_id
1 'polypeptide(L)'
;MLIPQINKFTRNIYITNAYFLPDLGIVQALIAARQRGVDVQIMFPEISDNIVVDWIARGIATDLLPGGVRILQYCGTMLHSKTMTIDSEWSTVGSANLDGRSLTANYEINATIIDAAFARQMEAIYLNDRAQSREAAVDKWVRRNPLQRAAELSLRPLRGLF
;
A
#
# COMPACT_ATOMS: atom_id res chain seq x y z
N MET A 1 -4.85 -14.75 0.18
CA MET A 1 -4.93 -14.85 1.65
C MET A 1 -5.13 -13.51 2.36
N LEU A 2 -4.79 -12.36 1.75
CA LEU A 2 -4.96 -11.02 2.36
C LEU A 2 -6.40 -10.50 2.33
N ILE A 3 -7.13 -10.70 1.23
CA ILE A 3 -8.50 -10.18 1.07
C ILE A 3 -9.45 -10.61 2.20
N PRO A 4 -9.48 -11.87 2.66
CA PRO A 4 -10.30 -12.26 3.82
C PRO A 4 -9.97 -11.47 5.08
N GLN A 5 -8.70 -11.15 5.31
CA GLN A 5 -8.30 -10.35 6.49
C GLN A 5 -8.77 -8.90 6.34
N ILE A 6 -8.55 -8.28 5.17
CA ILE A 6 -9.03 -6.92 4.87
C ILE A 6 -10.55 -6.81 5.08
N ASN A 7 -11.30 -7.86 4.74
CA ASN A 7 -12.76 -7.89 4.86
C ASN A 7 -13.26 -8.14 6.29
N LYS A 8 -12.47 -8.81 7.13
CA LYS A 8 -12.86 -9.23 8.48
C LYS A 8 -12.76 -8.09 9.49
N PHE A 9 -11.71 -7.29 9.42
CA PHE A 9 -11.36 -6.32 10.44
C PHE A 9 -12.04 -4.96 10.20
N THR A 10 -12.16 -4.13 11.27
CA THR A 10 -13.11 -3.00 11.29
C THR A 10 -12.54 -1.67 11.76
N ARG A 11 -11.31 -1.60 12.30
CA ARG A 11 -10.75 -0.36 12.86
C ARG A 11 -9.72 0.28 11.94
N ASN A 12 -8.61 -0.38 11.70
CA ASN A 12 -7.52 0.15 10.90
C ASN A 12 -6.81 -0.92 10.07
N ILE A 13 -6.24 -0.51 8.95
CA ILE A 13 -5.37 -1.30 8.09
C ILE A 13 -4.19 -0.42 7.71
N TYR A 14 -3.00 -0.74 8.19
CA TYR A 14 -1.77 -0.03 7.88
C TYR A 14 -0.85 -0.91 7.07
N ILE A 15 -0.51 -0.46 5.87
CA ILE A 15 0.33 -1.18 4.91
C ILE A 15 1.59 -0.36 4.64
N THR A 16 2.75 -0.99 4.78
CA THR A 16 4.02 -0.47 4.26
C THR A 16 4.53 -1.43 3.19
N ASN A 17 4.81 -0.93 2.00
CA ASN A 17 5.26 -1.78 0.91
C ASN A 17 6.22 -1.03 -0.01
N ALA A 18 7.35 -1.68 -0.36
CA ALA A 18 8.34 -1.08 -1.24
C ALA A 18 7.80 -0.88 -2.66
N TYR A 19 7.14 -1.90 -3.21
CA TYR A 19 6.50 -1.88 -4.52
C TYR A 19 5.03 -2.22 -4.36
N PHE A 20 4.19 -1.18 -4.37
CA PHE A 20 2.76 -1.32 -4.16
C PHE A 20 2.03 -1.37 -5.51
N LEU A 21 1.92 -2.58 -6.08
CA LEU A 21 1.29 -2.85 -7.37
C LEU A 21 0.19 -3.93 -7.24
N PRO A 22 -0.76 -3.79 -6.31
CA PRO A 22 -1.75 -4.82 -6.02
C PRO A 22 -2.65 -5.11 -7.23
N ASP A 23 -3.21 -6.31 -7.23
CA ASP A 23 -4.27 -6.67 -8.17
C ASP A 23 -5.57 -5.89 -7.89
N LEU A 24 -6.54 -5.99 -8.83
CA LEU A 24 -7.82 -5.29 -8.70
C LEU A 24 -8.63 -5.76 -7.49
N GLY A 25 -8.52 -7.03 -7.12
CA GLY A 25 -9.25 -7.59 -5.98
C GLY A 25 -8.79 -6.95 -4.66
N ILE A 26 -7.49 -6.78 -4.48
CA ILE A 26 -6.92 -6.09 -3.31
C ILE A 26 -7.32 -4.61 -3.31
N VAL A 27 -7.22 -3.91 -4.45
CA VAL A 27 -7.65 -2.50 -4.57
C VAL A 27 -9.12 -2.35 -4.16
N GLN A 28 -10.00 -3.18 -4.69
CA GLN A 28 -11.44 -3.15 -4.37
C GLN A 28 -11.71 -3.48 -2.90
N ALA A 29 -11.00 -4.45 -2.32
CA ALA A 29 -11.14 -4.81 -0.92
C ALA A 29 -10.73 -3.65 0.02
N LEU A 30 -9.65 -2.92 -0.30
CA LEU A 30 -9.20 -1.76 0.47
C LEU A 30 -10.19 -0.59 0.39
N ILE A 31 -10.74 -0.32 -0.79
CA ILE A 31 -11.80 0.70 -0.97
C ILE A 31 -13.06 0.29 -0.20
N ALA A 32 -13.49 -0.97 -0.31
CA ALA A 32 -14.64 -1.47 0.44
C ALA A 32 -14.43 -1.41 1.96
N ALA A 33 -13.22 -1.71 2.46
CA ALA A 33 -12.87 -1.52 3.85
C ALA A 33 -13.04 -0.05 4.28
N ARG A 34 -12.54 0.89 3.47
CA ARG A 34 -12.70 2.32 3.75
C ARG A 34 -14.17 2.75 3.77
N GLN A 35 -15.00 2.23 2.86
CA GLN A 35 -16.43 2.49 2.83
C GLN A 35 -17.17 1.96 4.06
N ARG A 36 -16.65 0.88 4.71
CA ARG A 36 -17.13 0.39 5.99
C ARG A 36 -16.68 1.23 7.19
N GLY A 37 -15.88 2.28 6.98
CA GLY A 37 -15.37 3.16 8.03
C GLY A 37 -13.98 2.79 8.57
N VAL A 38 -13.34 1.77 8.02
CA VAL A 38 -11.98 1.35 8.42
C VAL A 38 -10.96 2.44 8.04
N ASP A 39 -10.02 2.78 8.92
CA ASP A 39 -8.90 3.67 8.60
C ASP A 39 -7.85 2.92 7.78
N VAL A 40 -7.92 3.06 6.46
CA VAL A 40 -7.00 2.40 5.53
C VAL A 40 -5.90 3.36 5.11
N GLN A 41 -4.67 3.02 5.44
CA GLN A 41 -3.48 3.82 5.12
C GLN A 41 -2.43 2.95 4.44
N ILE A 42 -1.86 3.45 3.34
CA ILE A 42 -0.84 2.76 2.56
C ILE A 42 0.37 3.67 2.44
N MET A 43 1.53 3.14 2.80
CA MET A 43 2.81 3.84 2.72
C MET A 43 3.72 3.11 1.73
N PHE A 44 4.29 3.88 0.81
CA PHE A 44 5.34 3.45 -0.10
C PHE A 44 6.38 4.56 -0.29
N PRO A 45 7.59 4.27 -0.77
CA PRO A 45 8.62 5.29 -0.95
C PRO A 45 8.16 6.38 -1.93
N GLU A 46 8.54 7.64 -1.67
CA GLU A 46 8.30 8.74 -2.62
C GLU A 46 9.04 8.50 -3.93
N ILE A 47 10.26 7.97 -3.82
CA ILE A 47 11.13 7.59 -4.94
C ILE A 47 11.73 6.23 -4.61
N SER A 48 11.53 5.24 -5.48
CA SER A 48 12.17 3.93 -5.39
C SER A 48 13.36 3.84 -6.35
N ASP A 49 14.01 2.71 -6.38
CA ASP A 49 15.06 2.36 -7.33
C ASP A 49 14.54 1.99 -8.74
N ASN A 50 13.20 1.97 -8.92
CA ASN A 50 12.55 1.63 -10.19
C ASN A 50 11.46 2.66 -10.56
N ILE A 51 11.80 3.60 -11.42
CA ILE A 51 10.90 4.68 -11.85
C ILE A 51 9.61 4.17 -12.51
N VAL A 52 9.63 3.02 -13.20
CA VAL A 52 8.43 2.45 -13.84
C VAL A 52 7.46 1.96 -12.77
N VAL A 53 7.97 1.29 -11.75
CA VAL A 53 7.18 0.87 -10.57
C VAL A 53 6.55 2.06 -9.87
N ASP A 54 7.31 3.15 -9.68
CA ASP A 54 6.80 4.38 -9.07
C ASP A 54 5.62 4.97 -9.86
N TRP A 55 5.72 4.98 -11.18
CA TRP A 55 4.67 5.52 -12.04
C TRP A 55 3.42 4.64 -12.03
N ILE A 56 3.58 3.31 -12.04
CA ILE A 56 2.44 2.38 -11.91
C ILE A 56 1.77 2.53 -10.54
N ALA A 57 2.55 2.58 -9.44
CA ALA A 57 2.03 2.77 -8.09
C ALA A 57 1.24 4.08 -7.96
N ARG A 58 1.75 5.18 -8.54
CA ARG A 58 1.02 6.46 -8.62
C ARG A 58 -0.27 6.35 -9.42
N GLY A 59 -0.27 5.59 -10.51
CA GLY A 59 -1.45 5.29 -11.29
C GLY A 59 -2.51 4.55 -10.46
N ILE A 60 -2.12 3.57 -9.66
CA ILE A 60 -3.01 2.82 -8.76
C ILE A 60 -3.53 3.71 -7.61
N ALA A 61 -2.67 4.57 -7.05
CA ALA A 61 -3.10 5.54 -6.02
C ALA A 61 -4.23 6.46 -6.52
N THR A 62 -4.31 6.72 -7.83
CA THR A 62 -5.38 7.49 -8.45
C THR A 62 -6.76 6.82 -8.32
N ASP A 63 -6.82 5.50 -8.16
CA ASP A 63 -8.08 4.77 -7.91
C ASP A 63 -8.41 4.71 -6.41
N LEU A 64 -7.40 4.59 -5.57
CA LEU A 64 -7.56 4.44 -4.13
C LEU A 64 -7.95 5.73 -3.41
N LEU A 65 -7.35 6.86 -3.82
CA LEU A 65 -7.57 8.16 -3.20
C LEU A 65 -9.04 8.62 -3.22
N PRO A 66 -9.77 8.56 -4.35
CA PRO A 66 -11.20 8.90 -4.38
C PRO A 66 -12.06 7.96 -3.52
N GLY A 67 -11.60 6.71 -3.32
CA GLY A 67 -12.22 5.74 -2.39
C GLY A 67 -11.97 6.08 -0.90
N GLY A 68 -11.23 7.16 -0.61
CA GLY A 68 -10.92 7.62 0.73
C GLY A 68 -9.75 6.90 1.40
N VAL A 69 -9.06 6.01 0.68
CA VAL A 69 -7.81 5.38 1.17
C VAL A 69 -6.71 6.42 1.26
N ARG A 70 -6.01 6.47 2.38
CA ARG A 70 -4.93 7.43 2.61
C ARG A 70 -3.62 6.89 2.04
N ILE A 71 -2.98 7.67 1.19
CA ILE A 71 -1.71 7.34 0.57
C ILE A 71 -0.61 8.20 1.19
N LEU A 72 0.43 7.57 1.68
CA LEU A 72 1.58 8.19 2.31
C LEU A 72 2.83 7.88 1.48
N GLN A 73 3.55 8.92 1.11
CA GLN A 73 4.83 8.83 0.42
C GLN A 73 5.95 9.05 1.43
N TYR A 74 6.70 8.02 1.74
CA TYR A 74 7.81 8.10 2.68
C TYR A 74 8.94 8.96 2.08
N CYS A 75 9.30 10.03 2.79
CA CYS A 75 10.29 11.01 2.36
C CYS A 75 11.61 10.75 3.07
N GLY A 76 12.60 10.26 2.41
CA GLY A 76 13.90 9.99 3.03
C GLY A 76 14.70 8.99 2.21
N THR A 77 15.08 7.91 2.82
CA THR A 77 15.73 6.80 2.15
C THR A 77 14.69 5.90 1.46
N MET A 78 15.14 5.00 0.58
CA MET A 78 14.24 4.01 0.00
C MET A 78 13.67 3.10 1.10
N LEU A 79 12.36 3.20 1.32
CA LEU A 79 11.63 2.30 2.21
C LEU A 79 11.49 0.92 1.55
N HIS A 80 12.09 -0.12 2.14
CA HIS A 80 12.07 -1.47 1.55
C HIS A 80 11.29 -2.50 2.39
N SER A 81 10.51 -2.04 3.37
CA SER A 81 9.67 -2.88 4.23
C SER A 81 8.46 -3.44 3.49
N LYS A 82 8.01 -4.64 3.86
CA LYS A 82 6.78 -5.26 3.42
C LYS A 82 6.03 -5.75 4.65
N THR A 83 5.17 -4.88 5.15
CA THR A 83 4.41 -5.14 6.38
C THR A 83 2.96 -4.73 6.23
N MET A 84 2.09 -5.42 6.93
CA MET A 84 0.70 -5.02 7.12
C MET A 84 0.31 -5.28 8.56
N THR A 85 -0.39 -4.33 9.17
CA THR A 85 -0.96 -4.49 10.51
C THR A 85 -2.42 -4.10 10.47
N ILE A 86 -3.26 -4.90 11.12
CA ILE A 86 -4.70 -4.74 11.12
C ILE A 86 -5.22 -4.81 12.56
N ASP A 87 -5.97 -3.79 12.98
CA ASP A 87 -6.73 -3.69 14.23
C ASP A 87 -5.91 -3.92 15.51
N SER A 88 -4.58 -3.69 15.48
CA SER A 88 -3.64 -4.03 16.58
C SER A 88 -3.73 -5.50 17.04
N GLU A 89 -4.11 -6.40 16.14
CA GLU A 89 -4.32 -7.82 16.44
C GLU A 89 -3.58 -8.75 15.48
N TRP A 90 -3.55 -8.40 14.19
CA TRP A 90 -2.98 -9.21 13.11
C TRP A 90 -1.89 -8.44 12.40
N SER A 91 -0.78 -9.11 12.13
CA SER A 91 0.31 -8.52 11.36
C SER A 91 0.92 -9.52 10.39
N THR A 92 1.47 -9.00 9.29
CA THR A 92 2.37 -9.77 8.42
C THR A 92 3.64 -8.98 8.17
N VAL A 93 4.76 -9.68 8.18
CA VAL A 93 6.11 -9.15 7.89
C VAL A 93 6.82 -10.15 7.00
N GLY A 94 7.46 -9.69 5.93
CA GLY A 94 8.17 -10.61 5.06
C GLY A 94 8.86 -9.96 3.88
N SER A 95 9.14 -10.78 2.88
CA SER A 95 9.83 -10.37 1.66
C SER A 95 8.88 -10.02 0.50
N ALA A 96 7.61 -10.51 0.53
CA ALA A 96 6.68 -10.34 -0.57
C ALA A 96 6.16 -8.90 -0.70
N ASN A 97 6.40 -8.29 -1.84
CA ASN A 97 5.68 -7.08 -2.22
C ASN A 97 4.21 -7.40 -2.56
N LEU A 98 3.38 -6.38 -2.52
CA LEU A 98 2.01 -6.44 -3.06
C LEU A 98 2.05 -6.18 -4.58
N ASP A 99 2.69 -7.09 -5.31
CA ASP A 99 2.78 -7.09 -6.76
C ASP A 99 2.53 -8.48 -7.34
N GLY A 100 2.31 -8.56 -8.65
CA GLY A 100 1.95 -9.80 -9.31
C GLY A 100 3.05 -10.87 -9.23
N ARG A 101 4.31 -10.49 -9.32
CA ARG A 101 5.44 -11.45 -9.30
C ARG A 101 5.69 -12.01 -7.90
N SER A 102 5.67 -11.16 -6.88
CA SER A 102 5.84 -11.59 -5.49
C SER A 102 4.70 -12.52 -5.05
N LEU A 103 3.49 -12.30 -5.55
CA LEU A 103 2.33 -13.10 -5.16
C LEU A 103 2.17 -14.41 -5.94
N THR A 104 2.80 -14.55 -7.12
CA THR A 104 2.54 -15.71 -8.03
C THR A 104 3.78 -16.42 -8.55
N ALA A 105 4.93 -15.76 -8.64
CA ALA A 105 6.10 -16.26 -9.37
C ALA A 105 7.39 -16.33 -8.54
N ASN A 106 7.59 -15.42 -7.59
CA ASN A 106 8.79 -15.42 -6.77
C ASN A 106 8.68 -16.36 -5.57
N TYR A 107 9.83 -16.85 -5.10
CA TYR A 107 9.92 -17.51 -3.81
C TYR A 107 10.00 -16.44 -2.72
N GLU A 108 8.89 -16.24 -2.01
CA GLU A 108 8.77 -15.25 -0.96
C GLU A 108 8.41 -15.92 0.38
N ILE A 109 8.80 -15.28 1.47
CA ILE A 109 8.43 -15.74 2.81
C ILE A 109 7.78 -14.60 3.57
N ASN A 110 6.59 -14.84 4.13
CA ASN A 110 5.91 -13.93 5.02
C ASN A 110 5.52 -14.66 6.31
N ALA A 111 5.87 -14.05 7.44
CA ALA A 111 5.34 -14.44 8.73
C ALA A 111 4.01 -13.76 8.97
N THR A 112 2.99 -14.52 9.33
CA THR A 112 1.71 -14.00 9.84
C THR A 112 1.69 -14.19 11.35
N ILE A 113 1.48 -13.09 12.08
CA ILE A 113 1.54 -13.05 13.54
C ILE A 113 0.21 -12.55 14.05
N ILE A 114 -0.44 -13.35 14.90
CA ILE A 114 -1.71 -13.02 15.56
C ILE A 114 -1.38 -12.80 17.03
N ASP A 115 -0.93 -11.61 17.35
CA ASP A 115 -0.54 -11.20 18.70
C ASP A 115 -0.68 -9.69 18.84
N ALA A 116 -1.47 -9.26 19.83
CA ALA A 116 -1.78 -7.86 20.03
C ALA A 116 -0.57 -7.04 20.50
N ALA A 117 0.38 -7.63 21.23
CA ALA A 117 1.57 -6.90 21.68
C ALA A 117 2.50 -6.62 20.49
N PHE A 118 2.72 -7.63 19.64
CA PHE A 118 3.47 -7.49 18.41
C PHE A 118 2.80 -6.49 17.44
N ALA A 119 1.49 -6.61 17.24
CA ALA A 119 0.76 -5.73 16.32
C ALA A 119 0.82 -4.27 16.76
N ARG A 120 0.73 -3.98 18.06
CA ARG A 120 0.92 -2.61 18.58
C ARG A 120 2.34 -2.07 18.35
N GLN A 121 3.37 -2.92 18.43
CA GLN A 121 4.74 -2.51 18.10
C GLN A 121 4.85 -2.17 16.61
N MET A 122 4.28 -2.98 15.73
CA MET A 122 4.26 -2.72 14.28
C MET A 122 3.48 -1.43 13.94
N GLU A 123 2.37 -1.16 14.62
CA GLU A 123 1.65 0.10 14.46
C GLU A 123 2.48 1.30 14.94
N ALA A 124 3.20 1.17 16.05
CA ALA A 124 4.08 2.25 16.54
C ALA A 124 5.20 2.55 15.52
N ILE A 125 5.80 1.52 14.90
CA ILE A 125 6.78 1.70 13.83
C ILE A 125 6.13 2.43 12.64
N TYR A 126 4.94 1.97 12.19
CA TYR A 126 4.21 2.60 11.10
C TYR A 126 3.91 4.08 11.36
N LEU A 127 3.45 4.42 12.56
CA LEU A 127 3.14 5.80 12.95
C LEU A 127 4.39 6.70 13.03
N ASN A 128 5.53 6.14 13.45
CA ASN A 128 6.80 6.84 13.40
C ASN A 128 7.24 7.15 11.96
N ASP A 129 7.14 6.16 11.06
CA ASP A 129 7.47 6.35 9.64
C ASP A 129 6.49 7.31 8.96
N ARG A 130 5.21 7.28 9.36
CA ARG A 130 4.20 8.22 8.89
C ARG A 130 4.58 9.67 9.22
N ALA A 131 5.19 9.94 10.36
CA ALA A 131 5.65 11.29 10.72
C ALA A 131 6.72 11.82 9.75
N GLN A 132 7.43 10.94 9.04
CA GLN A 132 8.41 11.24 8.01
C GLN A 132 7.85 11.14 6.58
N SER A 133 6.54 10.98 6.46
CA SER A 133 5.86 10.79 5.17
C SER A 133 5.05 12.01 4.79
N ARG A 134 4.85 12.18 3.48
CA ARG A 134 3.93 13.17 2.92
C ARG A 134 2.63 12.48 2.52
N GLU A 135 1.52 12.94 3.08
CA GLU A 135 0.20 12.44 2.68
C GLU A 135 -0.23 13.06 1.34
N ALA A 136 -0.69 12.22 0.44
CA ALA A 136 -1.18 12.64 -0.86
C ALA A 136 -2.58 13.27 -0.70
N ALA A 137 -2.68 14.59 -0.91
CA ALA A 137 -3.95 15.29 -0.93
C ALA A 137 -4.68 15.02 -2.26
N VAL A 138 -5.94 14.58 -2.21
CA VAL A 138 -6.74 14.18 -3.38
C VAL A 138 -6.83 15.30 -4.42
N ASP A 139 -7.09 16.54 -3.99
CA ASP A 139 -7.21 17.71 -4.85
C ASP A 139 -5.90 18.02 -5.60
N LYS A 140 -4.77 17.98 -4.91
CA LYS A 140 -3.44 18.15 -5.51
C LYS A 140 -3.09 16.98 -6.42
N TRP A 141 -3.46 15.76 -6.04
CA TRP A 141 -3.20 14.57 -6.82
C TRP A 141 -3.92 14.59 -8.16
N VAL A 142 -5.18 15.00 -8.19
CA VAL A 142 -5.98 15.12 -9.42
C VAL A 142 -5.49 16.24 -10.32
N ARG A 143 -4.95 17.33 -9.76
CA ARG A 143 -4.44 18.49 -10.51
C ARG A 143 -2.99 18.34 -11.01
N ARG A 144 -2.35 17.18 -10.83
CA ARG A 144 -1.00 16.94 -11.37
C ARG A 144 -0.98 17.08 -12.89
N ASN A 145 0.23 17.25 -13.44
CA ASN A 145 0.45 17.41 -14.86
C ASN A 145 -0.32 16.34 -15.68
N PRO A 146 -1.20 16.72 -16.62
CA PRO A 146 -2.01 15.78 -17.40
C PRO A 146 -1.18 14.78 -18.20
N LEU A 147 -0.02 15.19 -18.73
CA LEU A 147 0.88 14.30 -19.47
C LEU A 147 1.49 13.23 -18.56
N GLN A 148 1.89 13.62 -17.36
CA GLN A 148 2.38 12.66 -16.36
C GLN A 148 1.29 11.66 -15.98
N ARG A 149 0.07 12.11 -15.73
CA ARG A 149 -1.07 11.25 -15.44
C ARG A 149 -1.38 10.28 -16.58
N ALA A 150 -1.34 10.76 -17.83
CA ALA A 150 -1.55 9.91 -19.00
C ALA A 150 -0.47 8.82 -19.09
N ALA A 151 0.80 9.16 -18.84
CA ALA A 151 1.89 8.19 -18.79
C ALA A 151 1.71 7.16 -17.66
N GLU A 152 1.39 7.60 -16.45
CA GLU A 152 1.08 6.73 -15.30
C GLU A 152 -0.06 5.74 -15.63
N LEU A 153 -1.12 6.21 -16.25
CA LEU A 153 -2.27 5.38 -16.65
C LEU A 153 -1.92 4.40 -17.78
N SER A 154 -1.10 4.81 -18.75
CA SER A 154 -0.68 3.95 -19.87
C SER A 154 0.22 2.79 -19.42
N LEU A 155 0.94 2.95 -18.30
CA LEU A 155 1.80 1.91 -17.75
C LEU A 155 1.06 0.90 -16.84
N ARG A 156 -0.19 1.19 -16.42
CA ARG A 156 -0.98 0.32 -15.52
C ARG A 156 -1.15 -1.13 -16.02
N PRO A 157 -1.35 -1.41 -17.32
CA PRO A 157 -1.43 -2.79 -17.81
C PRO A 157 -0.15 -3.59 -17.54
N LEU A 158 1.00 -2.92 -17.41
CA LEU A 158 2.30 -3.56 -17.16
C LEU A 158 2.49 -4.04 -15.71
N ARG A 159 1.55 -3.69 -14.78
CA ARG A 159 1.65 -4.10 -13.37
C ARG A 159 1.81 -5.62 -13.17
N GLY A 160 1.28 -6.43 -14.08
CA GLY A 160 1.41 -7.90 -14.04
C GLY A 160 2.79 -8.43 -14.46
N LEU A 161 3.70 -7.54 -14.92
CA LEU A 161 5.07 -7.89 -15.29
C LEU A 161 6.06 -7.69 -14.12
N PHE A 162 5.61 -7.06 -13.04
CA PHE A 162 6.38 -6.78 -11.82
C PHE A 162 5.90 -7.59 -10.64
#